data_a974b287297931937b552a98c66c542c
#
_entry.id   a974b287297931937b552a98c66c542c
#
_cell.length_a   1.000
_cell.length_b   1.000
_cell.length_c   1.000
_cell.angle_alpha   90.00
_cell.angle_beta   90.00
_cell.angle_gamma   90.00
#
_symmetry.space_group_name_H-M   'P 1'
#
loop_
_entity.id
_entity.type
_entity.pdbx_description
1 polymer ?
#
loop_
_entity_poly.entity_id
_entity_poly.type
_entity_poly.pdbx_seq_one_letter_code
_entity_poly.pdbx_strand_id
1 'polypeptide(L)'
;MSKIKKKPIVLFAVALIVLYIIIYMVPKVTGALVSSYTVEYGELKVADKTRGYLVRDEKVYVSASSGKANRYIKGGTLVRSGTTVMEVTGNSESEVSAQFTDLLARLGEDAIVTSDFSVTEGGVISYYADGYEGKIRPDNMEKGTYEYFNKLTQNNVVSLARNSVAKGEPVFKVAGRTKWYIVCFIDKDHLNRYEEGQEITVEFEDDYVRAKVYKADEQDGRGRVILVTDYYYEKFARTRVADISLVTDSGKGLIIENSSITEEKGVQGVYVKNKTNDYYFVPIRVIVTDGEKSLVKDTYFYDEEKDVTCDTIETYDVVLKEPK
;
A
#
# COMPACT_ATOMS: atom_id res chain seq x y z
N MET A 1 11.83 59.62 68.37
CA MET A 1 11.32 58.39 67.75
C MET A 1 11.46 58.54 66.23
N SER A 2 12.44 57.85 65.66
CA SER A 2 12.75 57.88 64.23
C SER A 2 11.65 57.15 63.44
N LYS A 3 10.96 57.80 62.56
CA LYS A 3 9.99 57.18 61.61
C LYS A 3 10.80 56.38 60.60
N ILE A 4 10.91 55.07 60.78
CA ILE A 4 11.44 54.14 59.85
C ILE A 4 10.68 54.31 58.51
N LYS A 5 11.41 54.77 57.48
CA LYS A 5 10.84 54.88 56.12
C LYS A 5 10.43 53.51 55.61
N LYS A 6 9.16 53.16 55.66
CA LYS A 6 8.60 51.85 55.29
C LYS A 6 8.82 51.50 53.79
N LYS A 7 9.07 52.49 52.95
CA LYS A 7 9.27 52.32 51.48
C LYS A 7 10.44 51.40 51.12
N PRO A 8 11.67 51.47 51.66
CA PRO A 8 12.77 50.57 51.27
C PRO A 8 12.56 49.14 51.75
N ILE A 9 11.90 48.91 52.88
CA ILE A 9 11.60 47.57 53.40
C ILE A 9 10.55 46.85 52.51
N VAL A 10 9.53 47.58 52.05
CA VAL A 10 8.54 47.04 51.12
C VAL A 10 9.18 46.71 49.76
N LEU A 11 10.06 47.59 49.25
CA LEU A 11 10.77 47.35 48.01
C LEU A 11 11.67 46.08 48.09
N PHE A 12 12.36 45.89 49.23
CA PHE A 12 13.19 44.73 49.46
C PHE A 12 12.35 43.42 49.55
N ALA A 13 11.20 43.47 50.22
CA ALA A 13 10.28 42.32 50.32
C ALA A 13 9.70 41.94 48.92
N VAL A 14 9.36 42.92 48.10
CA VAL A 14 8.90 42.69 46.71
C VAL A 14 10.02 42.09 45.86
N ALA A 15 11.24 42.60 45.99
CA ALA A 15 12.41 42.03 45.26
C ALA A 15 12.67 40.56 45.64
N LEU A 16 12.54 40.19 46.93
CA LEU A 16 12.66 38.81 47.37
C LEU A 16 11.55 37.91 46.84
N ILE A 17 10.32 38.39 46.78
CA ILE A 17 9.18 37.66 46.20
C ILE A 17 9.42 37.43 44.68
N VAL A 18 9.86 38.44 43.97
CA VAL A 18 10.17 38.33 42.53
C VAL A 18 11.32 37.36 42.30
N LEU A 19 12.35 37.42 43.12
CA LEU A 19 13.48 36.48 43.05
C LEU A 19 13.05 35.04 43.34
N TYR A 20 12.17 34.85 44.34
CA TYR A 20 11.58 33.55 44.64
C TYR A 20 10.75 33.00 43.47
N ILE A 21 9.91 33.85 42.85
CA ILE A 21 9.12 33.49 41.66
C ILE A 21 10.06 33.08 40.51
N ILE A 22 11.10 33.86 40.24
CA ILE A 22 12.05 33.57 39.15
C ILE A 22 12.79 32.25 39.40
N ILE A 23 13.25 31.99 40.61
CA ILE A 23 14.05 30.78 40.90
C ILE A 23 13.20 29.52 41.05
N TYR A 24 12.00 29.63 41.67
CA TYR A 24 11.22 28.44 42.03
C TYR A 24 9.96 28.20 41.20
N MET A 25 9.30 29.28 40.73
CA MET A 25 8.08 29.13 39.93
C MET A 25 8.33 29.06 38.44
N VAL A 26 9.22 29.92 37.91
CA VAL A 26 9.47 29.94 36.46
C VAL A 26 9.97 28.59 35.93
N PRO A 27 10.94 27.89 36.55
CA PRO A 27 11.36 26.56 36.08
C PRO A 27 10.28 25.50 36.15
N LYS A 28 9.38 25.58 37.19
CA LYS A 28 8.25 24.63 37.27
C LYS A 28 7.19 24.86 36.21
N VAL A 29 6.94 26.11 35.86
CA VAL A 29 5.96 26.48 34.81
C VAL A 29 6.54 26.21 33.43
N THR A 30 7.80 26.52 33.18
CA THR A 30 8.45 26.23 31.90
C THR A 30 8.67 24.73 31.69
N GLY A 31 8.99 23.97 32.76
CA GLY A 31 9.06 22.51 32.70
C GLY A 31 7.70 21.82 32.49
N ALA A 32 6.59 22.47 32.89
CA ALA A 32 5.23 21.98 32.61
C ALA A 32 4.76 22.25 31.17
N LEU A 33 5.46 23.11 30.43
CA LEU A 33 5.19 23.44 29.01
C LEU A 33 5.98 22.54 28.03
N VAL A 34 6.80 21.63 28.54
CA VAL A 34 7.57 20.69 27.72
C VAL A 34 6.68 19.52 27.32
N SER A 35 6.36 19.43 26.03
CA SER A 35 5.57 18.34 25.49
C SER A 35 6.39 17.06 25.48
N SER A 36 5.84 15.99 26.04
CA SER A 36 6.45 14.66 26.06
C SER A 36 5.40 13.59 25.82
N TYR A 37 5.81 12.41 25.39
CA TYR A 37 4.94 11.25 25.18
C TYR A 37 5.63 10.00 25.70
N THR A 38 4.83 8.96 25.93
CA THR A 38 5.33 7.65 26.37
C THR A 38 5.59 6.77 25.16
N VAL A 39 6.75 6.12 25.14
CA VAL A 39 7.14 5.18 24.09
C VAL A 39 6.36 3.88 24.26
N GLU A 40 5.80 3.41 23.16
CA GLU A 40 5.05 2.15 23.11
C GLU A 40 5.70 1.18 22.13
N TYR A 41 5.60 -0.11 22.44
CA TYR A 41 5.98 -1.16 21.52
C TYR A 41 4.84 -1.40 20.51
N GLY A 42 5.15 -1.43 19.22
CA GLY A 42 4.16 -1.58 18.18
C GLY A 42 4.72 -2.08 16.87
N GLU A 43 3.90 -2.03 15.84
CA GLU A 43 4.26 -2.31 14.45
C GLU A 43 4.18 -1.01 13.64
N LEU A 44 5.22 -0.71 12.88
CA LEU A 44 5.24 0.38 11.92
C LEU A 44 5.36 -0.19 10.51
N LYS A 45 4.50 0.30 9.60
CA LYS A 45 4.51 -0.05 8.18
C LYS A 45 4.77 1.21 7.36
N VAL A 46 5.74 1.13 6.46
CA VAL A 46 5.94 2.14 5.43
C VAL A 46 5.13 1.72 4.21
N ALA A 47 4.08 2.46 3.94
CA ALA A 47 3.14 2.07 2.91
C ALA A 47 2.56 3.27 2.16
N ASP A 48 2.44 3.12 0.84
CA ASP A 48 1.75 4.08 -0.02
C ASP A 48 0.37 3.54 -0.39
N LYS A 49 -0.68 4.26 0.02
CA LYS A 49 -2.07 3.95 -0.36
C LYS A 49 -2.37 4.54 -1.71
N THR A 50 -2.79 3.71 -2.63
CA THR A 50 -3.06 4.12 -4.01
C THR A 50 -4.09 3.22 -4.67
N ARG A 51 -4.42 3.55 -5.91
CA ARG A 51 -5.24 2.70 -6.76
C ARG A 51 -4.36 1.84 -7.65
N GLY A 52 -4.57 0.52 -7.57
CA GLY A 52 -3.90 -0.47 -8.41
C GLY A 52 -4.75 -0.84 -9.62
N TYR A 53 -4.12 -0.88 -10.79
CA TYR A 53 -4.72 -1.28 -12.06
C TYR A 53 -4.13 -2.62 -12.49
N LEU A 54 -4.98 -3.66 -12.52
CA LEU A 54 -4.55 -5.01 -12.80
C LEU A 54 -4.44 -5.25 -14.30
N VAL A 55 -3.26 -5.66 -14.73
CA VAL A 55 -2.89 -5.88 -16.14
C VAL A 55 -2.51 -7.33 -16.33
N ARG A 56 -3.19 -7.98 -17.28
CA ARG A 56 -3.00 -9.40 -17.58
C ARG A 56 -3.07 -9.63 -19.07
N ASP A 57 -2.49 -10.70 -19.54
CA ASP A 57 -2.76 -11.21 -20.87
C ASP A 57 -4.05 -12.04 -20.80
N GLU A 58 -5.09 -11.59 -21.47
CA GLU A 58 -6.43 -12.17 -21.37
C GLU A 58 -7.03 -12.39 -22.75
N LYS A 59 -7.70 -13.55 -22.94
CA LYS A 59 -8.40 -13.89 -24.18
C LYS A 59 -9.84 -14.24 -23.87
N VAL A 60 -10.78 -13.56 -24.52
CA VAL A 60 -12.23 -13.84 -24.41
C VAL A 60 -12.66 -14.73 -25.53
N TYR A 61 -13.38 -15.80 -25.21
CA TYR A 61 -13.91 -16.77 -26.17
C TYR A 61 -15.39 -16.50 -26.40
N VAL A 62 -15.78 -16.53 -27.67
CA VAL A 62 -17.13 -16.23 -28.17
C VAL A 62 -17.70 -17.47 -28.84
N SER A 63 -18.96 -17.79 -28.57
CA SER A 63 -19.60 -18.99 -29.10
C SER A 63 -19.89 -18.89 -30.61
N ALA A 64 -19.54 -19.91 -31.36
CA ALA A 64 -19.92 -20.05 -32.76
C ALA A 64 -21.36 -20.61 -32.94
N SER A 65 -22.01 -21.09 -31.87
CA SER A 65 -23.33 -21.73 -31.89
C SER A 65 -24.23 -21.20 -30.79
N SER A 66 -25.55 -21.40 -30.98
CA SER A 66 -26.57 -21.10 -29.95
C SER A 66 -27.07 -22.36 -29.32
N GLY A 67 -27.40 -22.36 -28.02
CA GLY A 67 -27.94 -23.50 -27.33
C GLY A 67 -27.78 -23.47 -25.81
N LYS A 68 -27.99 -24.61 -25.18
CA LYS A 68 -27.80 -24.81 -23.75
C LYS A 68 -26.29 -24.99 -23.46
N ALA A 69 -25.80 -24.24 -22.51
CA ALA A 69 -24.38 -24.26 -22.09
C ALA A 69 -24.15 -25.22 -20.93
N ASN A 70 -23.31 -26.22 -21.12
CA ASN A 70 -22.85 -27.13 -20.07
C ASN A 70 -21.38 -26.88 -19.80
N ARG A 71 -21.03 -26.42 -18.58
CA ARG A 71 -19.66 -26.09 -18.19
C ARG A 71 -19.02 -27.24 -17.48
N TYR A 72 -17.82 -27.65 -17.94
CA TYR A 72 -17.01 -28.71 -17.35
C TYR A 72 -16.00 -28.16 -16.35
N ILE A 73 -15.49 -26.95 -16.60
CA ILE A 73 -14.41 -26.33 -15.83
C ILE A 73 -14.98 -25.17 -14.98
N LYS A 74 -14.62 -25.14 -13.70
CA LYS A 74 -14.99 -24.04 -12.80
C LYS A 74 -14.10 -22.82 -13.05
N GLY A 75 -14.63 -21.63 -12.78
CA GLY A 75 -13.81 -20.39 -12.70
C GLY A 75 -12.70 -20.56 -11.65
N GLY A 76 -11.53 -19.97 -11.92
CA GLY A 76 -10.35 -20.12 -11.09
C GLY A 76 -9.48 -21.35 -11.39
N THR A 77 -9.96 -22.26 -12.25
CA THR A 77 -9.20 -23.48 -12.59
C THR A 77 -8.12 -23.18 -13.63
N LEU A 78 -6.89 -23.63 -13.35
CA LEU A 78 -5.78 -23.61 -14.28
C LEU A 78 -5.93 -24.75 -15.31
N VAL A 79 -5.91 -24.42 -16.59
CA VAL A 79 -6.03 -25.36 -17.69
C VAL A 79 -4.85 -25.30 -18.66
N ARG A 80 -4.66 -26.38 -19.42
CA ARG A 80 -3.65 -26.44 -20.50
C ARG A 80 -4.30 -26.10 -21.85
N SER A 81 -3.50 -25.70 -22.82
CA SER A 81 -3.92 -25.62 -24.23
C SER A 81 -4.59 -26.93 -24.68
N GLY A 82 -5.66 -26.81 -25.45
CA GLY A 82 -6.48 -27.94 -25.91
C GLY A 82 -7.51 -28.45 -24.92
N THR A 83 -7.62 -27.87 -23.69
CA THR A 83 -8.65 -28.27 -22.73
C THR A 83 -10.00 -27.72 -23.18
N THR A 84 -11.02 -28.60 -23.33
CA THR A 84 -12.41 -28.20 -23.57
C THR A 84 -13.04 -27.70 -22.25
N VAL A 85 -13.49 -26.45 -22.24
CA VAL A 85 -14.01 -25.77 -21.04
C VAL A 85 -15.48 -26.03 -20.81
N MET A 86 -16.23 -26.11 -21.91
CA MET A 86 -17.70 -26.28 -21.90
C MET A 86 -18.17 -26.90 -23.24
N GLU A 87 -19.45 -27.15 -23.34
CA GLU A 87 -20.12 -27.44 -24.60
C GLU A 87 -21.42 -26.61 -24.73
N VAL A 88 -21.86 -26.39 -25.96
CA VAL A 88 -23.16 -25.82 -26.27
C VAL A 88 -23.96 -26.82 -27.08
N THR A 89 -25.15 -27.25 -26.55
CA THR A 89 -26.00 -28.27 -27.16
C THR A 89 -27.36 -27.71 -27.53
N GLY A 90 -27.92 -28.22 -28.63
CA GLY A 90 -29.22 -27.79 -29.14
C GLY A 90 -29.09 -26.57 -30.07
N ASN A 91 -30.23 -26.20 -30.66
CA ASN A 91 -30.39 -25.00 -31.48
C ASN A 91 -31.45 -24.13 -30.82
N SER A 92 -31.09 -22.98 -30.28
CA SER A 92 -32.03 -21.94 -29.87
C SER A 92 -31.83 -20.71 -30.73
N GLU A 93 -32.86 -20.22 -31.39
CA GLU A 93 -32.84 -18.90 -32.02
C GLU A 93 -32.96 -17.86 -30.89
N SER A 94 -31.83 -17.46 -30.33
CA SER A 94 -31.75 -16.34 -29.38
C SER A 94 -30.81 -15.26 -29.91
N GLU A 95 -31.25 -14.03 -29.80
CA GLU A 95 -30.43 -12.87 -30.14
C GLU A 95 -29.43 -12.58 -29.02
N VAL A 96 -28.30 -11.95 -29.40
CA VAL A 96 -27.27 -11.50 -28.43
C VAL A 96 -27.89 -10.45 -27.51
N SER A 97 -27.79 -10.63 -26.21
CA SER A 97 -28.36 -9.66 -25.26
C SER A 97 -27.59 -8.31 -25.31
N ALA A 98 -28.28 -7.22 -25.00
CA ALA A 98 -27.72 -5.86 -25.07
C ALA A 98 -26.44 -5.69 -24.25
N GLN A 99 -26.35 -6.31 -23.09
CA GLN A 99 -25.11 -6.25 -22.24
C GLN A 99 -23.90 -6.89 -22.93
N PHE A 100 -24.09 -7.96 -23.72
CA PHE A 100 -23.01 -8.61 -24.45
C PHE A 100 -22.67 -7.88 -25.74
N THR A 101 -23.62 -7.22 -26.35
CA THR A 101 -23.37 -6.33 -27.49
C THR A 101 -22.43 -5.19 -27.11
N ASP A 102 -22.67 -4.55 -25.97
CA ASP A 102 -21.78 -3.50 -25.44
C ASP A 102 -20.41 -4.06 -25.04
N LEU A 103 -20.36 -5.22 -24.37
CA LEU A 103 -19.10 -5.87 -24.04
C LEU A 103 -18.27 -6.21 -25.30
N LEU A 104 -18.92 -6.81 -26.32
CA LEU A 104 -18.27 -7.16 -27.58
C LEU A 104 -17.75 -5.92 -28.33
N ALA A 105 -18.51 -4.82 -28.34
CA ALA A 105 -18.05 -3.57 -28.91
C ALA A 105 -16.80 -3.01 -28.23
N ARG A 106 -16.65 -3.25 -26.91
CA ARG A 106 -15.45 -2.86 -26.16
C ARG A 106 -14.26 -3.78 -26.39
N LEU A 107 -14.50 -5.12 -26.55
CA LEU A 107 -13.47 -6.11 -26.84
C LEU A 107 -12.87 -5.95 -28.26
N GLY A 108 -13.67 -5.50 -29.22
CA GLY A 108 -13.25 -5.36 -30.61
C GLY A 108 -12.90 -6.71 -31.27
N GLU A 109 -11.78 -6.75 -32.00
CA GLU A 109 -11.33 -7.95 -32.74
C GLU A 109 -10.56 -8.96 -31.88
N ASP A 110 -10.30 -8.67 -30.60
CA ASP A 110 -9.50 -9.53 -29.71
C ASP A 110 -10.26 -10.77 -29.20
N ALA A 111 -11.54 -10.90 -29.53
CA ALA A 111 -12.37 -12.04 -29.14
C ALA A 111 -12.15 -13.26 -30.07
N ILE A 112 -11.94 -14.45 -29.48
CA ILE A 112 -11.72 -15.71 -30.19
C ILE A 112 -13.05 -16.43 -30.40
N VAL A 113 -13.46 -16.60 -31.66
CA VAL A 113 -14.63 -17.43 -31.99
C VAL A 113 -14.28 -18.90 -31.87
N THR A 114 -15.08 -19.65 -31.09
CA THR A 114 -14.86 -21.08 -30.84
C THR A 114 -16.11 -21.91 -31.08
N SER A 115 -15.96 -23.07 -31.69
CA SER A 115 -17.01 -24.07 -31.89
C SER A 115 -16.81 -25.33 -31.04
N ASP A 116 -15.57 -25.63 -30.65
CA ASP A 116 -15.18 -26.78 -29.82
C ASP A 116 -14.94 -26.38 -28.36
N PHE A 117 -15.00 -25.08 -28.05
CA PHE A 117 -14.84 -24.49 -26.72
C PHE A 117 -13.53 -24.94 -26.03
N SER A 118 -12.50 -25.23 -26.83
CA SER A 118 -11.16 -25.54 -26.36
C SER A 118 -10.32 -24.28 -26.24
N VAL A 119 -9.46 -24.24 -25.22
CA VAL A 119 -8.54 -23.12 -25.02
C VAL A 119 -7.33 -23.23 -25.97
N THR A 120 -6.96 -22.15 -26.62
CA THR A 120 -5.80 -22.10 -27.53
C THR A 120 -4.47 -22.04 -26.77
N GLU A 121 -4.47 -21.44 -25.58
CA GLU A 121 -3.31 -21.27 -24.71
C GLU A 121 -3.68 -21.62 -23.27
N GLY A 122 -2.73 -22.17 -22.52
CA GLY A 122 -2.95 -22.51 -21.12
C GLY A 122 -3.08 -21.26 -20.24
N GLY A 123 -3.97 -21.31 -19.27
CA GLY A 123 -4.23 -20.20 -18.36
C GLY A 123 -5.33 -20.50 -17.35
N VAL A 124 -5.77 -19.49 -16.65
CA VAL A 124 -6.84 -19.59 -15.65
C VAL A 124 -8.18 -19.21 -16.27
N ILE A 125 -9.15 -20.10 -16.11
CA ILE A 125 -10.53 -19.86 -16.60
C ILE A 125 -11.22 -18.81 -15.74
N SER A 126 -11.85 -17.84 -16.38
CA SER A 126 -12.76 -16.87 -15.74
C SER A 126 -14.06 -16.77 -16.51
N TYR A 127 -15.17 -16.63 -15.77
CA TYR A 127 -16.48 -16.33 -16.33
C TYR A 127 -16.87 -14.87 -16.08
N TYR A 128 -15.89 -13.98 -16.08
CA TYR A 128 -16.07 -12.56 -15.90
C TYR A 128 -15.25 -11.79 -16.93
N ALA A 129 -15.87 -10.82 -17.60
CA ALA A 129 -15.19 -9.91 -18.54
C ALA A 129 -15.62 -8.48 -18.26
N ASP A 130 -14.72 -7.53 -18.51
CA ASP A 130 -14.95 -6.10 -18.27
C ASP A 130 -14.79 -5.23 -19.53
N GLY A 131 -14.38 -5.83 -20.66
CA GLY A 131 -14.17 -5.16 -21.95
C GLY A 131 -12.85 -4.39 -22.03
N TYR A 132 -11.92 -4.59 -21.08
CA TYR A 132 -10.57 -4.05 -21.11
C TYR A 132 -9.52 -5.10 -21.51
N GLU A 133 -9.93 -6.34 -21.74
CA GLU A 133 -9.05 -7.49 -21.97
C GLU A 133 -8.08 -7.28 -23.17
N GLY A 134 -8.57 -6.66 -24.25
CA GLY A 134 -7.74 -6.31 -25.39
C GLY A 134 -6.99 -4.97 -25.27
N LYS A 135 -7.41 -4.10 -24.35
CA LYS A 135 -6.90 -2.73 -24.24
C LYS A 135 -5.78 -2.57 -23.22
N ILE A 136 -5.83 -3.32 -22.12
CA ILE A 136 -4.89 -3.24 -21.01
C ILE A 136 -4.11 -4.54 -20.93
N ARG A 137 -2.96 -4.55 -21.58
CA ARG A 137 -2.12 -5.72 -21.77
C ARG A 137 -0.69 -5.45 -21.31
N PRO A 138 0.08 -6.51 -20.98
CA PRO A 138 1.48 -6.35 -20.57
C PRO A 138 2.36 -5.65 -21.61
N ASP A 139 2.05 -5.79 -22.91
CA ASP A 139 2.81 -5.19 -24.02
C ASP A 139 2.56 -3.68 -24.21
N ASN A 140 1.48 -3.13 -23.61
CA ASN A 140 1.14 -1.72 -23.74
C ASN A 140 1.00 -0.96 -22.41
N MET A 141 1.08 -1.64 -21.27
CA MET A 141 0.89 -1.02 -19.95
C MET A 141 1.87 0.13 -19.64
N GLU A 142 3.10 0.03 -20.15
CA GLU A 142 4.11 1.07 -19.94
C GLU A 142 3.82 2.36 -20.72
N LYS A 143 2.99 2.29 -21.76
CA LYS A 143 2.57 3.44 -22.57
C LYS A 143 1.38 4.19 -21.98
N GLY A 144 0.65 3.54 -21.04
CA GLY A 144 -0.53 4.11 -20.42
C GLY A 144 -0.18 5.25 -19.47
N THR A 145 -0.82 6.40 -19.64
CA THR A 145 -0.68 7.57 -18.76
C THR A 145 -1.56 7.45 -17.51
N TYR A 146 -1.29 8.29 -16.49
CA TYR A 146 -2.17 8.38 -15.32
C TYR A 146 -3.62 8.67 -15.71
N GLU A 147 -3.87 9.59 -16.64
CA GLU A 147 -5.22 9.90 -17.11
C GLU A 147 -5.92 8.71 -17.77
N TYR A 148 -5.17 7.92 -18.54
CA TYR A 148 -5.69 6.70 -19.17
C TYR A 148 -6.16 5.70 -18.12
N PHE A 149 -5.30 5.35 -17.17
CA PHE A 149 -5.64 4.41 -16.11
C PHE A 149 -6.72 4.93 -15.19
N ASN A 150 -6.73 6.20 -14.82
CA ASN A 150 -7.71 6.79 -13.92
C ASN A 150 -9.15 6.81 -14.48
N LYS A 151 -9.31 6.68 -15.82
CA LYS A 151 -10.61 6.53 -16.48
C LYS A 151 -11.17 5.09 -16.38
N LEU A 152 -10.34 4.12 -15.96
CA LEU A 152 -10.79 2.75 -15.80
C LEU A 152 -11.69 2.65 -14.56
N THR A 153 -12.78 1.94 -14.70
CA THR A 153 -13.74 1.72 -13.63
C THR A 153 -13.95 0.22 -13.37
N GLN A 154 -14.16 -0.15 -12.13
CA GLN A 154 -14.52 -1.53 -11.75
C GLN A 154 -15.94 -1.92 -12.15
N ASN A 155 -16.80 -0.96 -12.51
CA ASN A 155 -18.27 -1.14 -12.63
C ASN A 155 -18.76 -1.86 -13.90
N ASN A 156 -17.84 -2.29 -14.78
CA ASN A 156 -18.20 -2.87 -16.08
C ASN A 156 -18.02 -4.40 -16.16
N VAL A 157 -17.88 -5.08 -15.01
CA VAL A 157 -17.68 -6.53 -14.98
C VAL A 157 -19.00 -7.24 -15.29
N VAL A 158 -18.99 -8.06 -16.34
CA VAL A 158 -20.13 -8.83 -16.80
C VAL A 158 -19.91 -10.31 -16.51
N SER A 159 -20.92 -10.99 -15.95
CA SER A 159 -20.88 -12.45 -15.78
C SER A 159 -21.17 -13.15 -17.11
N LEU A 160 -20.27 -14.04 -17.51
CA LEU A 160 -20.39 -14.90 -18.68
C LEU A 160 -21.04 -16.25 -18.35
N ALA A 161 -21.27 -16.54 -17.05
CA ALA A 161 -21.86 -17.78 -16.58
C ALA A 161 -23.39 -17.76 -16.69
N ARG A 162 -23.94 -18.44 -17.70
CA ARG A 162 -25.40 -18.60 -17.94
C ARG A 162 -25.71 -19.94 -18.57
N ASN A 163 -26.97 -20.35 -18.50
CA ASN A 163 -27.45 -21.67 -18.96
C ASN A 163 -27.77 -21.74 -20.46
N SER A 164 -28.00 -20.59 -21.10
CA SER A 164 -28.25 -20.48 -22.54
C SER A 164 -27.32 -19.45 -23.15
N VAL A 165 -26.83 -19.70 -24.35
CA VAL A 165 -25.87 -18.88 -25.10
C VAL A 165 -26.40 -18.67 -26.51
N ALA A 166 -26.33 -17.43 -27.01
CA ALA A 166 -26.55 -17.13 -28.42
C ALA A 166 -25.23 -17.17 -29.19
N LYS A 167 -25.30 -17.46 -30.48
CA LYS A 167 -24.14 -17.32 -31.38
C LYS A 167 -23.61 -15.90 -31.34
N GLY A 168 -22.29 -15.76 -31.20
CA GLY A 168 -21.63 -14.47 -31.08
C GLY A 168 -21.51 -13.96 -29.64
N GLU A 169 -22.08 -14.62 -28.64
CA GLU A 169 -21.93 -14.20 -27.23
C GLU A 169 -20.64 -14.70 -26.59
N PRO A 170 -20.02 -13.89 -25.69
CA PRO A 170 -18.83 -14.30 -24.95
C PRO A 170 -19.23 -15.38 -23.93
N VAL A 171 -18.41 -16.42 -23.78
CA VAL A 171 -18.74 -17.60 -22.98
C VAL A 171 -17.80 -17.86 -21.82
N PHE A 172 -16.53 -17.63 -22.00
CA PHE A 172 -15.50 -17.69 -20.96
C PHE A 172 -14.29 -16.85 -21.38
N LYS A 173 -13.41 -16.61 -20.43
CA LYS A 173 -12.14 -15.92 -20.59
C LYS A 173 -11.02 -16.80 -20.05
N VAL A 174 -9.86 -16.71 -20.70
CA VAL A 174 -8.61 -17.29 -20.22
C VAL A 174 -7.67 -16.17 -19.85
N ALA A 175 -7.21 -16.13 -18.61
CA ALA A 175 -6.15 -15.24 -18.15
C ALA A 175 -4.81 -15.98 -18.19
N GLY A 176 -3.79 -15.39 -18.81
CA GLY A 176 -2.47 -15.95 -18.96
C GLY A 176 -1.85 -16.37 -17.62
N ARG A 177 -1.08 -17.45 -17.66
CA ARG A 177 -0.58 -18.14 -16.47
C ARG A 177 0.60 -17.44 -15.79
N THR A 178 1.41 -16.67 -16.54
CA THR A 178 2.81 -16.51 -16.17
C THR A 178 3.15 -15.25 -15.41
N LYS A 179 2.51 -14.13 -15.70
CA LYS A 179 2.81 -12.86 -15.03
C LYS A 179 1.58 -11.98 -15.01
N TRP A 180 1.28 -11.49 -13.84
CA TRP A 180 0.25 -10.49 -13.62
C TRP A 180 0.92 -9.22 -13.13
N TYR A 181 0.46 -8.10 -13.63
CA TYR A 181 1.03 -6.81 -13.30
C TYR A 181 0.01 -5.94 -12.60
N ILE A 182 0.51 -5.04 -11.77
CA ILE A 182 -0.28 -4.01 -11.11
C ILE A 182 0.40 -2.69 -11.41
N VAL A 183 -0.28 -1.81 -12.14
CA VAL A 183 0.20 -0.44 -12.39
C VAL A 183 -0.37 0.46 -11.31
N CYS A 184 0.47 1.26 -10.69
CA CYS A 184 0.10 2.18 -9.61
C CYS A 184 0.71 3.55 -9.85
N PHE A 185 0.06 4.58 -9.29
CA PHE A 185 0.60 5.94 -9.29
C PHE A 185 0.61 6.47 -7.87
N ILE A 186 1.77 6.89 -7.42
CA ILE A 186 2.06 7.40 -6.07
C ILE A 186 2.54 8.84 -6.12
N ASP A 187 2.81 9.44 -4.98
CA ASP A 187 3.54 10.69 -4.93
C ASP A 187 4.98 10.48 -5.46
N LYS A 188 5.45 11.37 -6.31
CA LYS A 188 6.80 11.29 -6.88
C LYS A 188 7.91 11.32 -5.82
N ASP A 189 7.68 12.02 -4.71
CA ASP A 189 8.65 12.14 -3.62
C ASP A 189 8.86 10.80 -2.88
N HIS A 190 7.94 9.85 -3.06
CA HIS A 190 8.03 8.49 -2.52
C HIS A 190 8.66 7.48 -3.50
N LEU A 191 8.97 7.90 -4.73
CA LEU A 191 9.47 6.99 -5.76
C LEU A 191 10.80 6.32 -5.39
N ASN A 192 11.62 6.98 -4.59
CA ASN A 192 12.90 6.47 -4.07
C ASN A 192 12.75 5.25 -3.13
N ARG A 193 11.52 4.92 -2.70
CA ARG A 193 11.23 3.72 -1.89
C ARG A 193 11.09 2.45 -2.73
N TYR A 194 11.11 2.57 -4.07
CA TYR A 194 10.82 1.49 -5.00
C TYR A 194 12.00 1.25 -5.92
N GLU A 195 12.71 0.15 -5.70
CA GLU A 195 13.83 -0.27 -6.54
C GLU A 195 13.41 -1.46 -7.42
N GLU A 196 13.82 -1.46 -8.69
CA GLU A 196 13.53 -2.58 -9.60
C GLU A 196 14.07 -3.91 -9.04
N GLY A 197 13.20 -4.92 -8.99
CA GLY A 197 13.49 -6.22 -8.39
C GLY A 197 13.20 -6.34 -6.89
N GLN A 198 12.93 -5.24 -6.18
CA GLN A 198 12.55 -5.24 -4.78
C GLN A 198 11.25 -6.02 -4.56
N GLU A 199 11.21 -6.87 -3.54
CA GLU A 199 9.98 -7.52 -3.09
C GLU A 199 9.21 -6.59 -2.17
N ILE A 200 7.92 -6.39 -2.46
CA ILE A 200 6.99 -5.64 -1.63
C ILE A 200 5.72 -6.44 -1.38
N THR A 201 4.99 -6.06 -0.35
CA THR A 201 3.67 -6.61 -0.06
C THR A 201 2.60 -5.64 -0.57
N VAL A 202 1.68 -6.15 -1.38
CA VAL A 202 0.49 -5.41 -1.83
C VAL A 202 -0.69 -5.88 -1.01
N GLU A 203 -1.22 -5.01 -0.16
CA GLU A 203 -2.40 -5.28 0.67
C GLU A 203 -3.67 -4.82 -0.05
N PHE A 204 -4.72 -5.66 0.00
CA PHE A 204 -6.06 -5.40 -0.53
C PHE A 204 -7.05 -5.68 0.58
N GLU A 205 -7.91 -4.76 0.95
CA GLU A 205 -8.91 -4.99 2.01
C GLU A 205 -8.38 -5.88 3.15
N ASP A 206 -8.73 -7.17 3.14
CA ASP A 206 -8.36 -8.14 4.18
C ASP A 206 -7.33 -9.19 3.73
N ASP A 207 -6.66 -8.97 2.58
CA ASP A 207 -5.76 -9.94 1.98
C ASP A 207 -4.49 -9.28 1.45
N TYR A 208 -3.46 -10.06 1.11
CA TYR A 208 -2.21 -9.52 0.57
C TYR A 208 -1.61 -10.43 -0.50
N VAL A 209 -0.83 -9.84 -1.38
CA VAL A 209 -0.04 -10.53 -2.42
C VAL A 209 1.40 -10.03 -2.36
N ARG A 210 2.36 -10.93 -2.47
CA ARG A 210 3.76 -10.57 -2.69
C ARG A 210 3.98 -10.26 -4.17
N ALA A 211 4.64 -9.17 -4.44
CA ALA A 211 4.98 -8.74 -5.77
C ALA A 211 6.41 -8.18 -5.82
N LYS A 212 6.99 -8.14 -7.01
CA LYS A 212 8.27 -7.46 -7.24
C LYS A 212 8.04 -6.18 -8.01
N VAL A 213 8.82 -5.17 -7.72
CA VAL A 213 8.87 -3.96 -8.52
C VAL A 213 9.46 -4.33 -9.89
N TYR A 214 8.63 -4.25 -10.93
CA TYR A 214 9.04 -4.47 -12.31
C TYR A 214 9.69 -3.21 -12.89
N LYS A 215 9.10 -2.04 -12.57
CA LYS A 215 9.59 -0.74 -13.00
C LYS A 215 9.10 0.35 -12.05
N ALA A 216 9.95 1.33 -11.78
CA ALA A 216 9.60 2.54 -11.06
C ALA A 216 10.18 3.74 -11.81
N ASP A 217 9.32 4.66 -12.27
CA ASP A 217 9.72 5.85 -13.02
C ASP A 217 8.79 7.04 -12.75
N GLU A 218 9.22 8.24 -13.10
CA GLU A 218 8.36 9.42 -13.06
C GLU A 218 7.57 9.54 -14.37
N GLN A 219 6.26 9.74 -14.25
CA GLN A 219 5.37 10.01 -15.38
C GLN A 219 4.35 11.10 -15.01
N ASP A 220 4.29 12.14 -15.81
CA ASP A 220 3.33 13.24 -15.67
C ASP A 220 3.32 13.87 -14.26
N GLY A 221 4.51 14.01 -13.62
CA GLY A 221 4.69 14.57 -12.29
C GLY A 221 4.24 13.66 -11.15
N ARG A 222 4.03 12.36 -11.42
CA ARG A 222 3.74 11.31 -10.43
C ARG A 222 4.78 10.21 -10.50
N GLY A 223 4.96 9.51 -9.40
CA GLY A 223 5.71 8.25 -9.40
C GLY A 223 4.81 7.14 -9.97
N ARG A 224 5.23 6.52 -11.08
CA ARG A 224 4.60 5.31 -11.58
C ARG A 224 5.37 4.09 -11.09
N VAL A 225 4.67 3.17 -10.45
CA VAL A 225 5.21 1.88 -10.01
C VAL A 225 4.45 0.77 -10.71
N ILE A 226 5.17 -0.08 -11.41
CA ILE A 226 4.63 -1.30 -12.04
C ILE A 226 5.16 -2.49 -11.25
N LEU A 227 4.25 -3.29 -10.73
CA LEU A 227 4.56 -4.49 -9.97
C LEU A 227 4.29 -5.72 -10.81
N VAL A 228 5.02 -6.79 -10.58
CA VAL A 228 4.81 -8.10 -11.18
C VAL A 228 4.67 -9.16 -10.10
N THR A 229 3.69 -10.05 -10.28
CA THR A 229 3.50 -11.24 -9.46
C THR A 229 3.24 -12.45 -10.34
N ASP A 230 3.74 -13.60 -9.94
CA ASP A 230 3.44 -14.91 -10.54
C ASP A 230 2.41 -15.69 -9.69
N TYR A 231 1.98 -15.09 -8.59
CA TYR A 231 0.99 -15.66 -7.69
C TYR A 231 -0.41 -15.45 -8.23
N TYR A 232 -1.14 -16.56 -8.48
CA TYR A 232 -2.54 -16.52 -8.84
C TYR A 232 -3.39 -16.13 -7.62
N TYR A 233 -4.11 -15.02 -7.74
CA TYR A 233 -5.08 -14.57 -6.76
C TYR A 233 -6.47 -14.52 -7.41
N GLU A 234 -7.40 -15.37 -6.93
CA GLU A 234 -8.70 -15.57 -7.60
C GLU A 234 -9.53 -14.28 -7.72
N LYS A 235 -9.48 -13.41 -6.71
CA LYS A 235 -10.18 -12.13 -6.76
C LYS A 235 -9.71 -11.26 -7.94
N PHE A 236 -8.45 -11.36 -8.35
CA PHE A 236 -7.94 -10.61 -9.49
C PHE A 236 -8.60 -10.99 -10.82
N ALA A 237 -9.11 -12.20 -10.97
CA ALA A 237 -9.85 -12.57 -12.17
C ALA A 237 -11.12 -11.75 -12.39
N ARG A 238 -11.64 -11.13 -11.32
CA ARG A 238 -12.85 -10.30 -11.33
C ARG A 238 -12.58 -8.81 -11.15
N THR A 239 -11.35 -8.45 -10.82
CA THR A 239 -10.96 -7.10 -10.42
C THR A 239 -10.07 -6.49 -11.49
N ARG A 240 -10.39 -5.30 -11.95
CA ARG A 240 -9.54 -4.49 -12.83
C ARG A 240 -8.88 -3.35 -12.07
N VAL A 241 -9.60 -2.77 -11.12
CA VAL A 241 -9.17 -1.64 -10.32
C VAL A 241 -9.45 -1.94 -8.86
N ALA A 242 -8.49 -1.75 -7.99
CA ALA A 242 -8.61 -1.92 -6.54
C ALA A 242 -7.87 -0.81 -5.80
N ASP A 243 -8.41 -0.40 -4.66
CA ASP A 243 -7.64 0.39 -3.71
C ASP A 243 -6.66 -0.55 -2.98
N ILE A 244 -5.41 -0.18 -2.96
CA ILE A 244 -4.31 -1.02 -2.45
C ILE A 244 -3.37 -0.22 -1.57
N SER A 245 -2.62 -0.93 -0.75
CA SER A 245 -1.52 -0.40 0.04
C SER A 245 -0.22 -1.10 -0.37
N LEU A 246 0.77 -0.33 -0.82
CA LEU A 246 2.08 -0.83 -1.22
C LEU A 246 3.00 -0.76 -0.02
N VAL A 247 3.20 -1.88 0.67
CA VAL A 247 4.06 -1.95 1.86
C VAL A 247 5.49 -2.24 1.42
N THR A 248 6.35 -1.24 1.50
CA THR A 248 7.78 -1.34 1.11
C THR A 248 8.64 -1.82 2.25
N ASP A 249 8.25 -1.50 3.49
CA ASP A 249 8.96 -1.92 4.68
C ASP A 249 8.01 -2.04 5.87
N SER A 250 8.34 -2.89 6.83
CA SER A 250 7.58 -3.05 8.07
C SER A 250 8.44 -3.67 9.15
N GLY A 251 8.14 -3.35 10.40
CA GLY A 251 8.86 -3.93 11.52
C GLY A 251 8.08 -3.80 12.83
N LYS A 252 8.59 -4.48 13.85
CA LYS A 252 8.09 -4.39 15.23
C LYS A 252 9.20 -3.90 16.15
N GLY A 253 8.87 -2.99 17.05
CA GLY A 253 9.80 -2.39 17.99
C GLY A 253 9.19 -1.20 18.70
N LEU A 254 10.02 -0.34 19.27
CA LEU A 254 9.57 0.88 19.92
C LEU A 254 9.28 1.95 18.88
N ILE A 255 8.12 2.59 18.99
CA ILE A 255 7.68 3.65 18.06
C ILE A 255 7.93 5.01 18.70
N ILE A 256 8.65 5.87 17.99
CA ILE A 256 8.90 7.26 18.38
C ILE A 256 8.46 8.23 17.28
N GLU A 257 8.14 9.47 17.66
CA GLU A 257 7.89 10.55 16.72
C GLU A 257 9.22 11.08 16.16
N ASN A 258 9.32 11.30 14.84
CA ASN A 258 10.55 11.80 14.22
C ASN A 258 10.94 13.19 14.74
N SER A 259 9.97 13.99 15.18
CA SER A 259 10.20 15.30 15.82
C SER A 259 11.00 15.22 17.12
N SER A 260 11.08 14.05 17.76
CA SER A 260 11.85 13.82 18.99
C SER A 260 13.29 13.37 18.73
N ILE A 261 13.62 13.00 17.50
CA ILE A 261 14.97 12.57 17.14
C ILE A 261 15.89 13.80 17.06
N THR A 262 17.00 13.72 17.73
CA THR A 262 18.06 14.73 17.69
C THR A 262 19.43 14.07 17.55
N GLU A 263 20.48 14.87 17.41
CA GLU A 263 21.84 14.38 17.28
C GLU A 263 22.76 15.05 18.30
N GLU A 264 23.51 14.26 19.06
CA GLU A 264 24.61 14.74 19.90
C GLU A 264 25.93 14.07 19.50
N LYS A 265 26.93 14.88 19.19
CA LYS A 265 28.30 14.43 18.82
C LYS A 265 28.31 13.39 17.69
N GLY A 266 27.43 13.54 16.71
CA GLY A 266 27.32 12.61 15.58
C GLY A 266 26.51 11.34 15.89
N VAL A 267 25.80 11.28 17.01
CA VAL A 267 24.99 10.12 17.40
C VAL A 267 23.53 10.53 17.45
N GLN A 268 22.67 9.81 16.72
CA GLN A 268 21.23 10.00 16.79
C GLN A 268 20.69 9.48 18.13
N GLY A 269 19.76 10.23 18.72
CA GLY A 269 19.16 9.88 19.99
C GLY A 269 17.90 10.68 20.30
N VAL A 270 17.36 10.44 21.46
CA VAL A 270 16.21 11.14 22.02
C VAL A 270 16.49 11.55 23.47
N TYR A 271 15.75 12.55 23.96
CA TYR A 271 15.81 12.91 25.38
C TYR A 271 14.75 12.19 26.17
N VAL A 272 15.20 11.38 27.12
CA VAL A 272 14.33 10.57 28.02
C VAL A 272 14.24 11.24 29.39
N LYS A 273 13.07 11.27 29.99
CA LYS A 273 12.81 11.81 31.29
C LYS A 273 13.21 10.83 32.40
N ASN A 274 14.07 11.26 33.32
CA ASN A 274 14.47 10.47 34.49
C ASN A 274 13.47 10.59 35.66
N LYS A 275 13.71 9.87 36.76
CA LYS A 275 12.90 9.89 37.97
C LYS A 275 12.88 11.25 38.70
N THR A 276 13.86 12.11 38.44
CA THR A 276 13.97 13.47 39.02
C THR A 276 13.30 14.54 38.14
N ASN A 277 12.64 14.12 37.04
CA ASN A 277 12.02 14.96 36.03
C ASN A 277 12.99 15.73 35.14
N ASP A 278 14.26 15.38 35.12
CA ASP A 278 15.25 15.92 34.19
C ASP A 278 15.30 15.06 32.93
N TYR A 279 15.72 15.65 31.81
CA TYR A 279 15.90 14.94 30.56
C TYR A 279 17.38 14.66 30.31
N TYR A 280 17.70 13.45 29.84
CA TYR A 280 19.03 13.04 29.45
C TYR A 280 19.00 12.38 28.06
N PHE A 281 20.10 12.53 27.32
CA PHE A 281 20.22 11.98 25.97
C PHE A 281 20.40 10.45 26.03
N VAL A 282 19.65 9.74 25.19
CA VAL A 282 19.73 8.30 25.01
C VAL A 282 19.92 8.01 23.52
N PRO A 283 20.97 7.31 23.11
CA PRO A 283 21.19 6.94 21.73
C PRO A 283 20.12 5.98 21.24
N ILE A 284 19.76 6.09 19.94
CA ILE A 284 18.79 5.20 19.29
C ILE A 284 19.34 4.63 18.00
N ARG A 285 18.80 3.49 17.58
CA ARG A 285 19.02 2.91 16.26
C ARG A 285 17.69 2.80 15.53
N VAL A 286 17.49 3.66 14.52
CA VAL A 286 16.29 3.60 13.66
C VAL A 286 16.36 2.35 12.79
N ILE A 287 15.25 1.61 12.72
CA ILE A 287 15.07 0.42 11.88
C ILE A 287 14.30 0.78 10.63
N VAL A 288 13.13 1.43 10.82
CA VAL A 288 12.19 1.80 9.77
C VAL A 288 11.61 3.17 10.09
N THR A 289 11.36 4.00 9.08
CA THR A 289 10.65 5.28 9.23
C THR A 289 9.63 5.47 8.12
N ASP A 290 8.45 6.00 8.47
CA ASP A 290 7.41 6.40 7.53
C ASP A 290 7.47 7.91 7.17
N GLY A 291 8.39 8.66 7.80
CA GLY A 291 8.56 10.10 7.67
C GLY A 291 7.97 10.91 8.82
N GLU A 292 6.97 10.39 9.55
CA GLU A 292 6.39 11.00 10.76
C GLU A 292 6.85 10.30 12.03
N LYS A 293 6.93 8.97 11.98
CA LYS A 293 7.35 8.09 13.06
C LYS A 293 8.51 7.22 12.64
N SER A 294 9.28 6.80 13.61
CA SER A 294 10.36 5.81 13.45
C SER A 294 10.17 4.65 14.42
N LEU A 295 10.47 3.48 13.90
CA LEU A 295 10.63 2.28 14.68
C LEU A 295 12.10 2.13 15.05
N VAL A 296 12.38 1.97 16.33
CA VAL A 296 13.74 1.88 16.85
C VAL A 296 13.98 0.58 17.62
N LYS A 297 15.25 0.22 17.78
CA LYS A 297 15.66 -0.92 18.61
C LYS A 297 15.21 -0.70 20.05
N ASP A 298 14.95 -1.81 20.74
CA ASP A 298 14.54 -1.90 22.13
C ASP A 298 15.72 -2.33 22.99
N THR A 299 15.86 -1.76 24.16
CA THR A 299 16.81 -2.10 25.23
C THR A 299 18.28 -1.86 24.89
N TYR A 300 18.79 -2.39 23.81
CA TYR A 300 20.19 -2.18 23.37
C TYR A 300 20.35 -2.41 21.85
N PHE A 301 21.42 -1.85 21.30
CA PHE A 301 21.89 -2.14 19.94
C PHE A 301 23.41 -2.17 19.90
N TYR A 302 23.96 -2.87 18.92
CA TYR A 302 25.40 -2.90 18.67
C TYR A 302 25.78 -1.82 17.64
N ASP A 303 26.70 -0.94 18.01
CA ASP A 303 27.29 0.07 17.13
C ASP A 303 28.55 -0.54 16.48
N GLU A 304 28.42 -0.93 15.20
CA GLU A 304 29.51 -1.58 14.45
C GLU A 304 30.70 -0.65 14.22
N GLU A 305 30.49 0.66 14.13
CA GLU A 305 31.57 1.63 13.89
C GLU A 305 32.45 1.82 15.14
N LYS A 306 31.85 1.74 16.31
CA LYS A 306 32.54 1.94 17.58
C LYS A 306 32.89 0.63 18.29
N ASP A 307 32.41 -0.51 17.76
CA ASP A 307 32.59 -1.85 18.34
C ASP A 307 32.09 -1.91 19.81
N VAL A 308 30.91 -1.31 20.08
CA VAL A 308 30.33 -1.26 21.43
C VAL A 308 28.83 -1.55 21.42
N THR A 309 28.35 -2.12 22.52
CA THR A 309 26.91 -2.23 22.79
C THR A 309 26.44 -0.95 23.47
N CYS A 310 25.41 -0.32 22.91
CA CYS A 310 24.78 0.89 23.43
C CYS A 310 23.43 0.55 24.03
N ASP A 311 23.20 0.94 25.27
CA ASP A 311 21.86 0.92 25.85
C ASP A 311 21.00 1.98 25.13
N THR A 312 19.73 1.65 24.90
CA THR A 312 18.77 2.52 24.25
C THR A 312 17.49 2.61 25.06
N ILE A 313 16.45 3.22 24.49
CA ILE A 313 15.17 3.40 25.16
C ILE A 313 14.44 2.07 25.40
N GLU A 314 13.54 2.09 26.39
CA GLU A 314 12.69 0.97 26.76
C GLU A 314 11.20 1.32 26.62
N THR A 315 10.36 0.31 26.64
CA THR A 315 8.90 0.49 26.66
C THR A 315 8.49 1.30 27.90
N TYR A 316 7.63 2.29 27.70
CA TYR A 316 7.13 3.25 28.70
C TYR A 316 8.11 4.35 29.10
N ASP A 317 9.26 4.47 28.48
CA ASP A 317 10.07 5.67 28.62
C ASP A 317 9.29 6.93 28.16
N VAL A 318 9.49 8.03 28.88
CA VAL A 318 8.88 9.31 28.55
C VAL A 318 9.87 10.14 27.75
N VAL A 319 9.57 10.36 26.49
CA VAL A 319 10.44 11.05 25.51
C VAL A 319 9.97 12.48 25.26
N LEU A 320 10.92 13.38 25.15
CA LEU A 320 10.70 14.79 24.79
C LEU A 320 10.28 14.89 23.33
N LYS A 321 9.15 15.54 23.04
CA LYS A 321 8.58 15.60 21.69
C LYS A 321 9.41 16.46 20.72
N GLU A 322 9.92 17.59 21.17
CA GLU A 322 10.68 18.54 20.37
C GLU A 322 11.90 19.02 21.17
N PRO A 323 13.04 18.30 21.12
CA PRO A 323 14.28 18.77 21.72
C PRO A 323 14.78 20.01 20.97
N LYS A 324 15.24 21.02 21.74
CA LYS A 324 15.78 22.28 21.19
C LYS A 324 17.29 22.18 21.08
#